data_2968b4bb0b783cb13d2f42cf0d1d1978
#
_entry.id   2968b4bb0b783cb13d2f42cf0d1d1978
#
_cell.length_a   1.000
_cell.length_b   1.000
_cell.length_c   1.000
_cell.angle_alpha   90.00
_cell.angle_beta   90.00
_cell.angle_gamma   90.00
#
_symmetry.space_group_name_H-M   'P 1'
#
loop_
_entity.id
_entity.type
_entity.pdbx_description
1 polymer ?
#
loop_
_entity_poly.entity_id
_entity_poly.type
_entity_poly.pdbx_seq_one_letter_code
_entity_poly.pdbx_strand_id
1 'polypeptide(L)' 'MSVDNLYSAGIAFCEGSFVPIDQARIPLLDWGFLRSDAVQDTVSVFHGRFFRLEDHLERFERNWQRLRMQLSLIHI' A
#
# COMPACT_ATOMS: atom_id res chain seq x y z
N MET A 1 17.78 3.64 19.19
CA MET A 1 17.26 4.26 17.96
C MET A 1 15.88 4.80 18.22
N SER A 2 15.58 6.02 17.82
CA SER A 2 14.23 6.57 17.97
C SER A 2 13.28 6.00 16.93
N VAL A 3 11.97 6.04 17.22
CA VAL A 3 10.95 5.62 16.26
C VAL A 3 11.05 6.42 14.96
N ASP A 4 11.36 7.72 15.06
CA ASP A 4 11.50 8.58 13.89
C ASP A 4 12.61 8.12 12.95
N ASN A 5 13.74 7.65 13.51
CA ASN A 5 14.83 7.11 12.68
C ASN A 5 14.46 5.78 12.04
N LEU A 6 13.68 4.95 12.74
CA LEU A 6 13.26 3.64 12.23
C LEU A 6 12.43 3.76 10.96
N TYR A 7 11.57 4.79 10.88
CA TYR A 7 10.66 4.98 9.75
C TYR A 7 11.04 6.16 8.86
N SER A 8 12.27 6.67 8.98
CA SER A 8 12.66 7.88 8.27
C SER A 8 12.63 7.74 6.74
N ALA A 9 12.85 6.54 6.22
CA ALA A 9 12.81 6.27 4.78
C ALA A 9 11.40 5.90 4.29
N GLY A 10 10.45 5.75 5.21
CA GLY A 10 9.08 5.40 4.88
C GLY A 10 8.58 4.22 5.70
N ILE A 11 7.28 3.97 5.57
CA ILE A 11 6.61 2.91 6.30
C ILE A 11 5.78 2.08 5.33
N ALA A 12 5.69 0.78 5.55
CA ALA A 12 4.84 -0.11 4.80
C ALA A 12 3.91 -0.88 5.75
N PHE A 13 2.71 -1.19 5.29
CA PHE A 13 1.84 -2.14 5.96
C PHE A 13 1.84 -3.43 5.12
N CYS A 14 2.41 -4.48 5.66
CA CYS A 14 2.45 -5.77 4.96
C CYS A 14 2.33 -6.91 5.96
N GLU A 15 1.67 -7.98 5.52
CA GLU A 15 1.45 -9.19 6.32
C GLU A 15 0.83 -8.89 7.69
N GLY A 16 -0.06 -7.89 7.74
CA GLY A 16 -0.80 -7.55 8.93
C GLY A 16 -0.12 -6.62 9.92
N SER A 17 1.03 -6.04 9.57
CA SER A 17 1.72 -5.13 10.48
C SER A 17 2.45 -4.01 9.74
N PHE A 18 2.69 -2.92 10.47
CA PHE A 18 3.51 -1.83 9.96
C PHE A 18 4.98 -2.15 10.16
N VAL A 19 5.78 -1.93 9.12
CA VAL A 19 7.22 -2.15 9.16
C VAL A 19 7.93 -0.99 8.47
N PRO A 20 9.22 -0.75 8.81
CA PRO A 20 10.03 0.18 8.02
C PRO A 20 10.09 -0.25 6.56
N ILE A 21 10.16 0.72 5.63
CA ILE A 21 10.07 0.41 4.21
C ILE A 21 11.16 -0.54 3.74
N ASP A 22 12.34 -0.47 4.33
CA ASP A 22 13.46 -1.35 3.96
C ASP A 22 13.29 -2.79 4.45
N GLN A 23 12.30 -3.04 5.31
CA GLN A 23 11.96 -4.37 5.80
C GLN A 23 10.71 -4.96 5.14
N ALA A 24 10.04 -4.20 4.28
CA ALA A 24 8.90 -4.70 3.54
C ALA A 24 9.34 -5.77 2.55
N ARG A 25 8.58 -6.86 2.47
CA ARG A 25 8.93 -8.01 1.63
C ARG A 25 7.69 -8.53 0.93
N ILE A 26 7.90 -9.05 -0.27
CA ILE A 26 6.88 -9.77 -1.01
C ILE A 26 7.35 -11.21 -1.15
N PRO A 27 6.53 -12.21 -0.80
CA PRO A 27 6.91 -13.60 -0.99
C PRO A 27 7.22 -13.89 -2.47
N LEU A 28 8.24 -14.69 -2.73
CA LEU A 28 8.65 -15.00 -4.09
C LEU A 28 7.53 -15.67 -4.90
N LEU A 29 6.66 -16.42 -4.25
CA LEU A 29 5.57 -17.14 -4.91
C LEU A 29 4.27 -16.34 -4.94
N ASP A 30 4.30 -15.05 -4.60
CA ASP A 30 3.13 -14.19 -4.68
C ASP A 30 2.66 -14.05 -6.12
N TRP A 31 1.36 -14.20 -6.35
CA TRP A 31 0.81 -14.12 -7.70
C TRP A 31 0.94 -12.72 -8.31
N GLY A 32 0.93 -11.67 -7.50
CA GLY A 32 1.19 -10.31 -7.97
C GLY A 32 2.56 -10.21 -8.63
N PHE A 33 3.56 -10.85 -8.03
CA PHE A 33 4.91 -10.90 -8.59
C PHE A 33 5.01 -11.86 -9.78
N LEU A 34 4.48 -13.09 -9.65
CA LEU A 34 4.66 -14.14 -10.64
C LEU A 34 3.75 -13.98 -11.86
N ARG A 35 2.53 -13.46 -11.67
CA ARG A 35 1.50 -13.43 -12.72
C ARG A 35 0.98 -12.02 -13.00
N SER A 36 1.59 -11.01 -12.39
CA SER A 36 1.14 -9.62 -12.51
C SER A 36 -0.31 -9.39 -12.05
N ASP A 37 -0.82 -10.24 -11.16
CA ASP A 37 -2.14 -10.08 -10.55
C ASP A 37 -2.04 -9.05 -9.42
N ALA A 38 -1.82 -7.80 -9.79
CA ALA A 38 -1.60 -6.72 -8.86
C ALA A 38 -2.25 -5.44 -9.37
N VAL A 39 -2.65 -4.59 -8.43
CA VAL A 39 -3.13 -3.24 -8.73
C VAL A 39 -2.32 -2.25 -7.90
N GLN A 40 -2.20 -1.05 -8.42
CA GLN A 40 -1.45 0.01 -7.76
C GLN A 40 -2.21 1.33 -7.87
N ASP A 41 -2.17 2.12 -6.81
CA ASP A 41 -2.60 3.50 -6.85
C ASP A 41 -1.69 4.32 -5.96
N THR A 42 -1.37 5.52 -6.40
CA THR A 42 -0.47 6.41 -5.69
C THR A 42 -1.19 7.74 -5.48
N VAL A 43 -1.14 8.25 -4.26
CA VAL A 43 -1.76 9.53 -3.91
C VAL A 43 -0.69 10.47 -3.37
N SER A 44 -0.71 11.72 -3.88
CA SER A 44 0.22 12.74 -3.43
C SER A 44 -0.22 13.34 -2.09
N VAL A 45 0.75 13.80 -1.31
CA VAL A 45 0.51 14.46 -0.04
C VAL A 45 1.07 15.89 -0.11
N PHE A 46 0.24 16.87 0.20
CA PHE A 46 0.61 18.28 0.25
C PHE A 46 0.25 18.85 1.62
N HIS A 47 1.22 19.49 2.27
CA HIS A 47 0.99 20.14 3.56
C HIS A 47 0.31 19.22 4.58
N GLY A 48 0.70 17.94 4.59
CA GLY A 48 0.15 16.95 5.51
C GLY A 48 -1.23 16.42 5.13
N ARG A 49 -1.71 16.71 3.94
CA ARG A 49 -3.03 16.26 3.49
C ARG A 49 -2.92 15.47 2.19
N PHE A 50 -3.70 14.40 2.09
CA PHE A 50 -3.81 13.63 0.85
C PHE A 50 -4.54 14.46 -0.21
N PHE A 51 -4.01 14.44 -1.43
CA PHE A 51 -4.63 15.11 -2.56
C PHE A 51 -5.61 14.16 -3.24
N ARG A 52 -6.91 14.52 -3.21
CA ARG A 52 -7.99 13.76 -3.85
C ARG A 52 -8.03 12.29 -3.41
N LEU A 53 -7.89 12.05 -2.11
CA LEU A 53 -7.83 10.69 -1.57
C LEU A 53 -9.05 9.85 -1.96
N GLU A 54 -10.26 10.41 -1.88
CA GLU A 54 -11.49 9.67 -2.18
C GLU A 54 -11.52 9.19 -3.62
N ASP A 55 -11.07 10.00 -4.57
CA ASP A 55 -11.01 9.60 -5.98
C ASP A 55 -10.03 8.46 -6.18
N HIS A 56 -8.89 8.50 -5.50
CA HIS A 56 -7.90 7.43 -5.55
C HIS A 56 -8.43 6.14 -4.96
N LEU A 57 -9.12 6.21 -3.84
CA LEU A 57 -9.70 5.03 -3.20
C LEU A 57 -10.76 4.38 -4.08
N GLU A 58 -11.63 5.18 -4.71
CA GLU A 58 -12.63 4.66 -5.62
C GLU A 58 -12.00 3.95 -6.82
N ARG A 59 -10.98 4.55 -7.42
CA ARG A 59 -10.27 3.95 -8.53
C ARG A 59 -9.56 2.67 -8.12
N PHE A 60 -8.91 2.67 -6.98
CA PHE A 60 -8.22 1.50 -6.44
C PHE A 60 -9.21 0.37 -6.20
N GLU A 61 -10.37 0.67 -5.61
CA GLU A 61 -11.41 -0.31 -5.36
C GLU A 61 -11.91 -0.94 -6.66
N ARG A 62 -12.18 -0.13 -7.69
CA ARG A 62 -12.59 -0.66 -8.99
C ARG A 62 -11.55 -1.59 -9.58
N ASN A 63 -10.28 -1.26 -9.42
CA ASN A 63 -9.20 -2.04 -10.00
C ASN A 63 -9.02 -3.39 -9.31
N TRP A 64 -9.04 -3.41 -7.97
CA TRP A 64 -8.88 -4.70 -7.29
C TRP A 64 -10.14 -5.57 -7.40
N GLN A 65 -11.31 -4.97 -7.55
CA GLN A 65 -12.53 -5.74 -7.84
C GLN A 65 -12.43 -6.46 -9.19
N ARG A 66 -11.83 -5.83 -10.19
CA ARG A 66 -11.61 -6.49 -11.49
C ARG A 66 -10.73 -7.72 -11.38
N LEU A 67 -9.81 -7.74 -10.45
CA LEU A 67 -8.96 -8.91 -10.18
C LEU A 67 -9.61 -9.88 -9.19
N ARG A 68 -10.85 -9.63 -8.77
CA ARG A 68 -11.56 -10.44 -7.79
C ARG A 68 -10.82 -10.54 -6.46
N MET A 69 -10.05 -9.51 -6.12
CA MET A 69 -9.38 -9.41 -4.83
C MET A 69 -10.35 -8.92 -3.77
N GLN A 70 -10.08 -9.28 -2.52
CA GLN A 70 -10.76 -8.70 -1.37
C GLN A 70 -9.72 -7.96 -0.54
N LEU A 71 -9.97 -6.68 -0.28
CA LEU A 71 -9.01 -5.83 0.38
C LEU A 71 -9.72 -4.96 1.41
N SER A 72 -9.14 -4.84 2.59
CA SER A 72 -9.64 -3.94 3.62
C SER A 72 -9.03 -2.56 3.43
N LEU A 73 -9.86 -1.52 3.36
CA LEU A 73 -9.42 -0.14 3.24
C LEU A 73 -9.27 0.57 4.59
N ILE A 74 -9.53 -0.13 5.70
CA ILE A 74 -9.48 0.51 7.01
C ILE A 74 -8.05 0.89 7.45
N HIS A 75 -7.04 0.36 6.80
CA HIS A 75 -5.64 0.68 7.09
C HIS A 75 -5.09 1.81 6.23
N ILE A 76 -5.90 2.41 5.39
CA ILE A 76 -5.54 3.53 4.53
C ILE A 76 -6.05 4.87 5.15
#